data_f5843e7789752ffe0540f49b83b36c65
#
_entry.id   f5843e7789752ffe0540f49b83b36c65
#
_cell.length_a   1.000
_cell.length_b   1.000
_cell.length_c   1.000
_cell.angle_alpha   90.00
_cell.angle_beta   90.00
_cell.angle_gamma   90.00
#
_symmetry.space_group_name_H-M   'P 1'
#
loop_
_entity.id
_entity.type
_entity.pdbx_description
1 polymer ?
#
loop_
_entity_poly.entity_id
_entity_poly.type
_entity_poly.pdbx_seq_one_letter_code
_entity_poly.pdbx_strand_id
1 'polypeptide(L)'
;NEVDKAVRTAISKGNLSTLNCPEEVYLAEKLIDLHPWSSMAKFTRTGGEANAVAIRIARAASGKDKVAICGYHGWHDWYVAANLKDKNNLNKHLLSGINPSGVPKGLRNSIFTFDYNNLSQIEKIIKKNPDLGIIKMEVCRKERPVNNFLEKIRGIANRKNIILIFDECTSGFRENFGGLH
;
A
#
# COMPACT_ATOMS: atom_id res chain seq x y z
N ASN A 1 -2.64 -24.23 20.81
CA ASN A 1 -3.57 -23.11 21.04
C ASN A 1 -4.82 -23.25 20.17
N GLU A 2 -5.77 -22.32 20.25
CA GLU A 2 -7.03 -22.37 19.47
C GLU A 2 -6.77 -22.22 17.98
N VAL A 3 -5.81 -21.39 17.58
CA VAL A 3 -5.41 -21.20 16.19
C VAL A 3 -4.90 -22.50 15.59
N ASP A 4 -4.01 -23.23 16.30
CA ASP A 4 -3.47 -24.51 15.80
C ASP A 4 -4.58 -25.55 15.63
N LYS A 5 -5.57 -25.56 16.53
CA LYS A 5 -6.74 -26.46 16.44
C LYS A 5 -7.57 -26.14 15.19
N ALA A 6 -7.85 -24.86 14.95
CA ALA A 6 -8.59 -24.41 13.77
C ALA A 6 -7.84 -24.77 12.46
N VAL A 7 -6.52 -24.55 12.42
CA VAL A 7 -5.67 -24.92 11.26
C VAL A 7 -5.72 -26.43 11.00
N ARG A 8 -5.57 -27.27 12.02
CA ARG A 8 -5.65 -28.74 11.87
C ARG A 8 -7.02 -29.18 11.34
N THR A 9 -8.09 -28.55 11.82
CA THR A 9 -9.44 -28.82 11.35
C THR A 9 -9.62 -28.41 9.88
N ALA A 10 -9.07 -27.26 9.46
CA ALA A 10 -9.11 -26.82 8.07
C ALA A 10 -8.33 -27.78 7.17
N ILE A 11 -7.13 -28.22 7.57
CA ILE A 11 -6.32 -29.18 6.83
C ILE A 11 -7.07 -30.50 6.62
N SER A 12 -7.79 -31.01 7.63
CA SER A 12 -8.56 -32.27 7.52
C SER A 12 -9.70 -32.20 6.53
N LYS A 13 -10.20 -31.00 6.20
CA LYS A 13 -11.24 -30.76 5.17
C LYS A 13 -10.69 -30.62 3.75
N GLY A 14 -9.35 -30.53 3.62
CA GLY A 14 -8.67 -30.24 2.36
C GLY A 14 -8.20 -28.79 2.32
N ASN A 15 -6.99 -28.60 1.80
CA ASN A 15 -6.28 -27.31 1.77
C ASN A 15 -6.03 -26.79 0.35
N LEU A 16 -6.60 -27.41 -0.68
CA LEU A 16 -6.48 -27.02 -2.06
C LEU A 16 -7.84 -27.05 -2.74
N SER A 17 -8.27 -25.91 -3.24
CA SER A 17 -9.54 -25.75 -3.96
C SER A 17 -9.35 -24.77 -5.10
N THR A 18 -10.07 -24.98 -6.19
CA THR A 18 -10.17 -24.03 -7.32
C THR A 18 -11.22 -22.95 -7.06
N LEU A 19 -12.09 -23.16 -6.08
CA LEU A 19 -13.10 -22.22 -5.64
C LEU A 19 -12.68 -21.57 -4.32
N ASN A 20 -13.21 -20.40 -4.02
CA ASN A 20 -13.00 -19.75 -2.74
C ASN A 20 -13.51 -20.65 -1.59
N CYS A 21 -12.72 -20.80 -0.56
CA CYS A 21 -13.17 -21.51 0.63
C CYS A 21 -14.08 -20.62 1.50
N PRO A 22 -14.97 -21.23 2.32
CA PRO A 22 -15.84 -20.44 3.20
C PRO A 22 -15.09 -19.50 4.13
N GLU A 23 -13.91 -19.89 4.59
CA GLU A 23 -13.08 -19.10 5.50
C GLU A 23 -12.62 -17.77 4.85
N GLU A 24 -12.39 -17.73 3.52
CA GLU A 24 -12.09 -16.47 2.81
C GLU A 24 -13.29 -15.53 2.84
N VAL A 25 -14.51 -16.05 2.66
CA VAL A 25 -15.74 -15.25 2.72
C VAL A 25 -15.95 -14.69 4.12
N TYR A 26 -15.88 -15.54 5.15
CA TYR A 26 -16.03 -15.12 6.54
C TYR A 26 -14.97 -14.09 6.97
N LEU A 27 -13.73 -14.25 6.50
CA LEU A 27 -12.68 -13.28 6.77
C LEU A 27 -12.96 -11.96 6.05
N ALA A 28 -13.42 -11.99 4.80
CA ALA A 28 -13.77 -10.79 4.05
C ALA A 28 -14.89 -10.00 4.73
N GLU A 29 -15.96 -10.68 5.13
CA GLU A 29 -17.07 -10.09 5.88
C GLU A 29 -16.59 -9.45 7.17
N LYS A 30 -15.75 -10.18 7.95
CA LYS A 30 -15.20 -9.67 9.20
C LYS A 30 -14.32 -8.44 9.00
N LEU A 31 -13.53 -8.39 7.94
CA LEU A 31 -12.70 -7.22 7.62
C LEU A 31 -13.56 -6.01 7.23
N ILE A 32 -14.64 -6.22 6.47
CA ILE A 32 -15.58 -5.15 6.11
C ILE A 32 -16.30 -4.61 7.35
N ASP A 33 -16.74 -5.49 8.25
CA ASP A 33 -17.34 -5.09 9.53
C ASP A 33 -16.40 -4.23 10.39
N LEU A 34 -15.11 -4.57 10.41
CA LEU A 34 -14.09 -3.82 11.14
C LEU A 34 -13.72 -2.48 10.49
N HIS A 35 -13.97 -2.35 9.19
CA HIS A 35 -13.62 -1.19 8.38
C HIS A 35 -14.85 -0.64 7.65
N PRO A 36 -15.77 0.07 8.35
CA PRO A 36 -17.05 0.51 7.78
C PRO A 36 -16.94 1.39 6.54
N TRP A 37 -15.78 1.97 6.28
CA TRP A 37 -15.46 2.73 5.08
C TRP A 37 -15.17 1.84 3.85
N SER A 38 -14.95 0.54 4.04
CA SER A 38 -14.68 -0.42 2.96
C SER A 38 -15.95 -1.18 2.58
N SER A 39 -16.05 -1.56 1.31
CA SER A 39 -17.16 -2.37 0.79
C SER A 39 -16.72 -3.74 0.26
N MET A 40 -15.42 -3.94 0.10
CA MET A 40 -14.84 -5.17 -0.46
C MET A 40 -13.49 -5.47 0.16
N ALA A 41 -13.14 -6.76 0.22
CA ALA A 41 -11.81 -7.25 0.57
C ALA A 41 -11.24 -8.10 -0.58
N LYS A 42 -9.94 -7.98 -0.83
CA LYS A 42 -9.20 -8.79 -1.81
C LYS A 42 -7.98 -9.39 -1.16
N PHE A 43 -7.89 -10.71 -1.18
CA PHE A 43 -6.75 -11.43 -0.62
C PHE A 43 -5.65 -11.66 -1.64
N THR A 44 -4.42 -11.65 -1.16
CA THR A 44 -3.21 -12.01 -1.90
C THR A 44 -2.30 -12.83 -0.98
N ARG A 45 -1.23 -13.41 -1.52
CA ARG A 45 -0.34 -14.27 -0.73
C ARG A 45 0.75 -13.49 -0.01
N THR A 46 1.13 -12.32 -0.52
CA THR A 46 2.23 -11.52 0.04
C THR A 46 1.87 -10.03 0.05
N GLY A 47 2.55 -9.27 0.93
CA GLY A 47 2.41 -7.81 0.96
C GLY A 47 2.82 -7.14 -0.37
N GLY A 48 3.84 -7.68 -1.06
CA GLY A 48 4.25 -7.19 -2.39
C GLY A 48 3.14 -7.36 -3.43
N GLU A 49 2.48 -8.52 -3.46
CA GLU A 49 1.31 -8.75 -4.33
C GLU A 49 0.14 -7.83 -3.96
N ALA A 50 -0.18 -7.70 -2.66
CA ALA A 50 -1.23 -6.80 -2.20
C ALA A 50 -0.98 -5.37 -2.68
N ASN A 51 0.25 -4.91 -2.54
CA ASN A 51 0.67 -3.59 -2.98
C ASN A 51 0.56 -3.42 -4.51
N ALA A 52 0.97 -4.41 -5.28
CA ALA A 52 0.85 -4.37 -6.75
C ALA A 52 -0.62 -4.35 -7.20
N VAL A 53 -1.47 -5.17 -6.59
CA VAL A 53 -2.92 -5.19 -6.86
C VAL A 53 -3.57 -3.85 -6.47
N ALA A 54 -3.24 -3.30 -5.29
CA ALA A 54 -3.77 -2.01 -4.84
C ALA A 54 -3.41 -0.88 -5.81
N ILE A 55 -2.16 -0.80 -6.27
CA ILE A 55 -1.73 0.20 -7.27
C ILE A 55 -2.47 0.01 -8.60
N ARG A 56 -2.65 -1.23 -9.06
CA ARG A 56 -3.38 -1.52 -10.29
C ARG A 56 -4.85 -1.06 -10.20
N ILE A 57 -5.52 -1.36 -9.10
CA ILE A 57 -6.90 -0.93 -8.84
C ILE A 57 -6.97 0.59 -8.81
N ALA A 58 -6.05 1.25 -8.09
CA ALA A 58 -6.03 2.70 -7.97
C ALA A 58 -5.76 3.41 -9.31
N ARG A 59 -4.87 2.87 -10.14
CA ARG A 59 -4.66 3.37 -11.52
C ARG A 59 -5.93 3.24 -12.36
N ALA A 60 -6.59 2.10 -12.31
CA ALA A 60 -7.84 1.87 -13.03
C ALA A 60 -8.95 2.84 -12.57
N ALA A 61 -9.09 3.03 -11.26
CA ALA A 61 -10.12 3.91 -10.69
C ALA A 61 -9.84 5.40 -10.91
N SER A 62 -8.56 5.83 -10.89
CA SER A 62 -8.20 7.24 -11.10
C SER A 62 -8.02 7.62 -12.58
N GLY A 63 -7.82 6.65 -13.47
CA GLY A 63 -7.40 6.89 -14.87
C GLY A 63 -6.00 7.52 -14.98
N LYS A 64 -5.16 7.44 -13.94
CA LYS A 64 -3.85 8.08 -13.86
C LYS A 64 -2.76 7.10 -13.43
N ASP A 65 -1.55 7.25 -13.97
CA ASP A 65 -0.45 6.31 -13.75
C ASP A 65 0.51 6.72 -12.63
N LYS A 66 0.59 8.01 -12.30
CA LYS A 66 1.60 8.54 -11.38
C LYS A 66 1.24 8.32 -9.93
N VAL A 67 2.23 7.89 -9.14
CA VAL A 67 2.10 7.54 -7.73
C VAL A 67 3.16 8.29 -6.91
N ALA A 68 2.76 8.93 -5.83
CA ALA A 68 3.66 9.39 -4.78
C ALA A 68 3.73 8.33 -3.68
N ILE A 69 4.93 7.97 -3.25
CA ILE A 69 5.13 6.91 -2.25
C ILE A 69 5.93 7.40 -1.03
N CYS A 70 5.58 6.87 0.14
CA CYS A 70 6.34 7.03 1.38
C CYS A 70 6.40 5.69 2.11
N GLY A 71 7.58 5.14 2.27
CA GLY A 71 7.81 3.86 2.92
C GLY A 71 8.24 2.75 1.96
N TYR A 72 8.30 1.52 2.48
CA TYR A 72 8.68 0.34 1.73
C TYR A 72 7.45 -0.48 1.34
N HIS A 73 7.30 -0.76 0.05
CA HIS A 73 6.10 -1.42 -0.48
C HIS A 73 6.40 -2.66 -1.33
N GLY A 74 7.49 -3.34 -1.04
CA GLY A 74 7.93 -4.52 -1.78
C GLY A 74 8.98 -4.19 -2.84
N TRP A 75 9.17 -5.12 -3.78
CA TRP A 75 10.24 -5.08 -4.80
C TRP A 75 9.69 -5.24 -6.23
N HIS A 76 8.38 -5.14 -6.42
CA HIS A 76 7.77 -5.21 -7.74
C HIS A 76 8.15 -4.02 -8.62
N ASP A 77 8.12 -4.20 -9.92
CA ASP A 77 8.54 -3.22 -10.91
C ASP A 77 7.96 -1.83 -10.69
N TRP A 78 6.68 -1.75 -10.36
CA TRP A 78 6.02 -0.47 -10.11
C TRP A 78 6.70 0.34 -9.00
N TYR A 79 7.20 -0.31 -7.93
CA TYR A 79 7.86 0.34 -6.81
C TYR A 79 9.32 0.66 -7.14
N VAL A 80 10.05 -0.33 -7.70
CA VAL A 80 11.46 -0.19 -8.04
C VAL A 80 11.66 0.84 -9.17
N ALA A 81 10.64 1.13 -9.96
CA ALA A 81 10.62 2.18 -10.98
C ALA A 81 10.98 3.58 -10.43
N ALA A 82 10.81 3.83 -9.12
CA ALA A 82 11.30 5.06 -8.48
C ALA A 82 12.81 5.28 -8.72
N ASN A 83 13.59 4.20 -8.80
CA ASN A 83 15.05 4.25 -9.02
C ASN A 83 15.47 4.33 -10.50
N LEU A 84 14.54 4.31 -11.47
CA LEU A 84 14.88 4.45 -12.89
C LEU A 84 15.44 5.83 -13.26
N LYS A 85 15.08 6.86 -12.51
CA LYS A 85 15.57 8.22 -12.72
C LYS A 85 16.84 8.50 -11.93
N ASP A 86 16.85 8.13 -10.66
CA ASP A 86 17.97 8.25 -9.73
C ASP A 86 17.98 6.99 -8.87
N LYS A 87 19.07 6.25 -8.91
CA LYS A 87 19.27 4.97 -8.22
C LYS A 87 19.15 5.07 -6.69
N ASN A 88 19.15 6.29 -6.15
CA ASN A 88 19.10 6.57 -4.72
C ASN A 88 17.72 6.96 -4.19
N ASN A 89 16.71 7.11 -5.05
CA ASN A 89 15.39 7.57 -4.63
C ASN A 89 14.76 6.71 -3.52
N LEU A 90 15.03 5.41 -3.51
CA LEU A 90 14.49 4.49 -2.49
C LEU A 90 15.40 4.30 -1.27
N ASN A 91 16.61 4.87 -1.22
CA ASN A 91 17.57 4.61 -0.15
C ASN A 91 17.07 5.01 1.25
N LYS A 92 16.13 5.95 1.35
CA LYS A 92 15.51 6.36 2.62
C LYS A 92 14.30 5.52 3.03
N HIS A 93 13.87 4.59 2.18
CA HIS A 93 12.63 3.82 2.34
C HIS A 93 12.90 2.35 2.72
N LEU A 94 13.54 2.11 3.85
CA LEU A 94 13.92 0.85 4.46
C LEU A 94 15.16 0.18 3.85
N LEU A 95 15.16 -0.08 2.54
CA LEU A 95 16.26 -0.79 1.86
C LEU A 95 17.01 0.16 0.94
N SER A 96 18.31 0.28 1.15
CA SER A 96 19.21 0.98 0.24
C SER A 96 19.73 0.06 -0.87
N GLY A 97 20.17 0.63 -1.98
CA GLY A 97 20.88 -0.10 -3.03
C GLY A 97 19.96 -0.98 -3.92
N ILE A 98 18.65 -0.75 -3.92
CA ILE A 98 17.73 -1.47 -4.82
C ILE A 98 18.05 -1.11 -6.27
N ASN A 99 18.55 -2.10 -7.02
CA ASN A 99 18.94 -1.93 -8.42
C ASN A 99 17.69 -2.03 -9.32
N PRO A 100 17.43 -1.02 -10.20
CA PRO A 100 16.30 -1.05 -11.13
C PRO A 100 16.56 -1.86 -12.42
N SER A 101 17.64 -2.64 -12.50
CA SER A 101 17.91 -3.49 -13.67
C SER A 101 16.75 -4.48 -13.89
N GLY A 102 16.28 -4.56 -15.12
CA GLY A 102 15.12 -5.40 -15.49
C GLY A 102 13.78 -4.69 -15.40
N VAL A 103 13.67 -3.57 -14.68
CA VAL A 103 12.43 -2.79 -14.62
C VAL A 103 12.16 -2.12 -15.99
N PRO A 104 10.94 -2.25 -16.55
CA PRO A 104 10.60 -1.65 -17.83
C PRO A 104 10.82 -0.12 -17.84
N LYS A 105 11.57 0.37 -18.85
CA LYS A 105 11.90 1.80 -18.96
C LYS A 105 10.67 2.71 -19.11
N GLY A 106 9.57 2.18 -19.62
CA GLY A 106 8.29 2.89 -19.73
C GLY A 106 7.69 3.34 -18.38
N LEU A 107 8.14 2.72 -17.27
CA LEU A 107 7.73 3.13 -15.92
C LEU A 107 8.54 4.32 -15.36
N ARG A 108 9.52 4.84 -16.10
CA ARG A 108 10.30 6.02 -15.67
C ARG A 108 9.37 7.22 -15.45
N ASN A 109 9.59 7.96 -14.37
CA ASN A 109 8.79 9.11 -13.96
C ASN A 109 7.32 8.80 -13.60
N SER A 110 6.99 7.54 -13.31
CA SER A 110 5.67 7.17 -12.78
C SER A 110 5.60 7.15 -11.25
N ILE A 111 6.76 7.05 -10.57
CA ILE A 111 6.84 6.94 -9.11
C ILE A 111 7.71 8.07 -8.54
N PHE A 112 7.20 8.74 -7.51
CA PHE A 112 7.85 9.85 -6.81
C PHE A 112 7.90 9.56 -5.32
N THR A 113 9.05 9.75 -4.69
CA THR A 113 9.24 9.50 -3.27
C THR A 113 9.09 10.77 -2.44
N PHE A 114 8.53 10.66 -1.24
CA PHE A 114 8.54 11.72 -0.23
C PHE A 114 8.83 11.14 1.16
N ASP A 115 9.42 11.96 2.03
CA ASP A 115 9.77 11.56 3.40
C ASP A 115 8.54 11.64 4.32
N TYR A 116 8.47 10.73 5.30
CA TYR A 116 7.42 10.72 6.31
C TYR A 116 7.43 12.04 7.11
N ASN A 117 6.27 12.51 7.54
CA ASN A 117 6.08 13.80 8.22
C ASN A 117 6.47 15.05 7.39
N ASN A 118 6.69 14.94 6.09
CA ASN A 118 7.10 16.04 5.23
C ASN A 118 6.03 16.45 4.21
N LEU A 119 5.04 17.24 4.64
CA LEU A 119 3.97 17.72 3.78
C LEU A 119 4.48 18.56 2.59
N SER A 120 5.54 19.35 2.78
CA SER A 120 6.05 20.22 1.71
C SER A 120 6.57 19.45 0.52
N GLN A 121 7.11 18.25 0.73
CA GLN A 121 7.57 17.40 -0.38
C GLN A 121 6.39 16.88 -1.21
N ILE A 122 5.33 16.37 -0.58
CA ILE A 122 4.17 15.87 -1.32
C ILE A 122 3.45 17.00 -2.06
N GLU A 123 3.32 18.18 -1.47
CA GLU A 123 2.76 19.35 -2.14
C GLU A 123 3.57 19.77 -3.37
N LYS A 124 4.92 19.75 -3.28
CA LYS A 124 5.81 20.00 -4.43
C LYS A 124 5.65 18.95 -5.53
N ILE A 125 5.50 17.66 -5.16
CA ILE A 125 5.25 16.58 -6.13
C ILE A 125 3.94 16.83 -6.86
N ILE A 126 2.85 17.11 -6.14
CA ILE A 126 1.53 17.39 -6.73
C ILE A 126 1.59 18.60 -7.64
N LYS A 127 2.24 19.70 -7.23
CA LYS A 127 2.39 20.91 -8.06
C LYS A 127 3.12 20.63 -9.38
N LYS A 128 4.16 19.78 -9.35
CA LYS A 128 4.95 19.41 -10.53
C LYS A 128 4.30 18.34 -11.39
N ASN A 129 3.34 17.59 -10.86
CA ASN A 129 2.67 16.49 -11.52
C ASN A 129 1.15 16.62 -11.33
N PRO A 130 0.46 17.48 -12.12
CA PRO A 130 -1.00 17.64 -12.02
C PRO A 130 -1.78 16.37 -12.31
N ASP A 131 -1.17 15.43 -13.02
CA ASP A 131 -1.66 14.10 -13.34
C ASP A 131 -1.32 13.04 -12.29
N LEU A 132 -0.85 13.44 -11.09
CA LEU A 132 -0.70 12.51 -9.97
C LEU A 132 -2.08 11.95 -9.58
N GLY A 133 -2.20 10.62 -9.56
CA GLY A 133 -3.47 9.94 -9.27
C GLY A 133 -3.51 9.25 -7.91
N ILE A 134 -2.36 8.95 -7.35
CA ILE A 134 -2.27 8.05 -6.20
C ILE A 134 -1.22 8.55 -5.23
N ILE A 135 -1.56 8.52 -3.94
CA ILE A 135 -0.62 8.60 -2.82
C ILE A 135 -0.66 7.25 -2.11
N LYS A 136 0.50 6.62 -1.93
CA LYS A 136 0.63 5.38 -1.16
C LYS A 136 1.67 5.54 -0.08
N MET A 137 1.31 5.20 1.16
CA MET A 137 2.22 5.37 2.29
C MET A 137 1.99 4.34 3.40
N GLU A 138 3.04 4.06 4.17
CA GLU A 138 2.89 3.36 5.44
C GLU A 138 2.26 4.30 6.47
N VAL A 139 1.34 3.77 7.28
CA VAL A 139 0.69 4.55 8.34
C VAL A 139 1.67 4.89 9.45
N CYS A 140 2.47 3.91 9.85
CA CYS A 140 3.52 4.07 10.84
C CYS A 140 4.55 2.95 10.70
N ARG A 141 5.83 3.27 10.85
CA ARG A 141 6.89 2.26 10.94
C ARG A 141 7.94 2.64 11.98
N LYS A 142 8.78 3.64 11.69
CA LYS A 142 9.84 4.11 12.59
C LYS A 142 9.39 5.32 13.41
N GLU A 143 8.62 6.18 12.79
CA GLU A 143 8.16 7.45 13.33
C GLU A 143 6.66 7.46 13.46
N ARG A 144 6.16 8.13 14.49
CA ARG A 144 4.74 8.43 14.64
C ARG A 144 4.37 9.64 13.77
N PRO A 145 3.12 9.72 13.32
CA PRO A 145 2.66 10.93 12.65
C PRO A 145 2.69 12.11 13.63
N VAL A 146 3.19 13.26 13.17
CA VAL A 146 3.21 14.49 13.96
C VAL A 146 2.36 15.57 13.29
N ASN A 147 1.82 16.50 14.10
CA ASN A 147 1.07 17.66 13.58
C ASN A 147 -0.10 17.28 12.65
N ASN A 148 -0.83 16.21 12.96
CA ASN A 148 -1.95 15.69 12.16
C ASN A 148 -1.53 15.40 10.71
N PHE A 149 -0.38 14.71 10.55
CA PHE A 149 0.19 14.45 9.23
C PHE A 149 -0.74 13.58 8.36
N LEU A 150 -1.30 12.50 8.91
CA LEU A 150 -2.18 11.58 8.15
C LEU A 150 -3.47 12.28 7.72
N GLU A 151 -4.08 13.05 8.61
CA GLU A 151 -5.29 13.84 8.34
C GLU A 151 -5.04 14.89 7.25
N LYS A 152 -3.87 15.55 7.30
CA LYS A 152 -3.48 16.51 6.26
C LYS A 152 -3.27 15.83 4.90
N ILE A 153 -2.63 14.66 4.87
CA ILE A 153 -2.50 13.84 3.64
C ILE A 153 -3.88 13.44 3.12
N ARG A 154 -4.78 12.96 3.99
CA ARG A 154 -6.16 12.65 3.61
C ARG A 154 -6.89 13.86 3.04
N GLY A 155 -6.76 15.02 3.70
CA GLY A 155 -7.33 16.28 3.23
C GLY A 155 -6.79 16.73 1.86
N ILE A 156 -5.49 16.57 1.61
CA ILE A 156 -4.88 16.84 0.29
C ILE A 156 -5.45 15.90 -0.76
N ALA A 157 -5.48 14.60 -0.47
CA ALA A 157 -5.97 13.58 -1.39
C ALA A 157 -7.44 13.87 -1.79
N ASN A 158 -8.30 14.21 -0.83
CA ASN A 158 -9.69 14.57 -1.11
C ASN A 158 -9.80 15.81 -2.00
N ARG A 159 -9.13 16.91 -1.65
CA ARG A 159 -9.20 18.16 -2.42
C ARG A 159 -8.66 18.04 -3.85
N LYS A 160 -7.72 17.13 -4.09
CA LYS A 160 -7.06 16.93 -5.39
C LYS A 160 -7.60 15.75 -6.17
N ASN A 161 -8.62 15.06 -5.66
CA ASN A 161 -9.16 13.83 -6.23
C ASN A 161 -8.05 12.80 -6.50
N ILE A 162 -7.24 12.54 -5.48
CA ILE A 162 -6.13 11.58 -5.49
C ILE A 162 -6.54 10.40 -4.62
N ILE A 163 -6.31 9.19 -5.09
CA ILE A 163 -6.56 7.98 -4.31
C ILE A 163 -5.48 7.83 -3.25
N LEU A 164 -5.88 7.67 -2.00
CA LEU A 164 -4.97 7.41 -0.88
C LEU A 164 -5.00 5.93 -0.52
N ILE A 165 -3.82 5.31 -0.48
CA ILE A 165 -3.61 3.94 -0.05
C ILE A 165 -2.74 3.95 1.19
N PHE A 166 -3.26 3.44 2.30
CA PHE A 166 -2.48 3.16 3.49
C PHE A 166 -1.98 1.71 3.47
N ASP A 167 -0.68 1.55 3.69
CA ASP A 167 -0.03 0.26 3.86
C ASP A 167 0.17 -0.02 5.35
N GLU A 168 -0.51 -1.00 5.83
CA GLU A 168 -0.44 -1.44 7.23
C GLU A 168 0.18 -2.82 7.40
N CYS A 169 1.01 -3.24 6.47
CA CYS A 169 1.69 -4.53 6.55
C CYS A 169 2.47 -4.70 7.87
N THR A 170 3.01 -3.61 8.41
CA THR A 170 3.78 -3.60 9.67
C THR A 170 3.01 -3.09 10.89
N SER A 171 1.90 -2.41 10.71
CA SER A 171 1.11 -1.79 11.80
C SER A 171 -0.26 -2.42 12.02
N GLY A 172 -0.88 -2.95 10.98
CA GLY A 172 -2.23 -3.52 11.04
C GLY A 172 -2.34 -4.65 12.05
N PHE A 173 -3.37 -4.62 12.88
CA PHE A 173 -3.68 -5.59 13.94
C PHE A 173 -2.59 -5.77 15.00
N ARG A 174 -1.69 -4.80 15.18
CA ARG A 174 -0.62 -4.88 16.19
C ARG A 174 -0.90 -4.01 17.41
N GLU A 175 -1.22 -2.75 17.21
CA GLU A 175 -1.51 -1.83 18.31
C GLU A 175 -3.01 -1.67 18.52
N ASN A 176 -3.75 -1.59 17.44
CA ASN A 176 -5.21 -1.52 17.46
C ASN A 176 -5.82 -2.69 16.69
N PHE A 177 -6.99 -3.11 17.12
CA PHE A 177 -7.79 -4.07 16.38
C PHE A 177 -8.30 -3.40 15.10
N GLY A 178 -7.88 -3.93 13.95
CA GLY A 178 -8.15 -3.35 12.62
C GLY A 178 -6.93 -2.64 12.03
N GLY A 179 -6.43 -1.57 12.63
CA GLY A 179 -5.29 -0.80 12.13
C GLY A 179 -5.08 0.51 12.86
N LEU A 180 -4.15 1.33 12.34
CA LEU A 180 -3.79 2.65 12.88
C LEU A 180 -4.30 3.82 12.01
N HIS A 181 -4.88 3.54 10.83
CA HIS A 181 -5.41 4.55 9.90
C HIS A 181 -6.70 5.19 10.37
#